data_ea953047394490f9ad444c87dfdcb08b
#
_entry.id   ea953047394490f9ad444c87dfdcb08b
#
_cell.length_a   1.000
_cell.length_b   1.000
_cell.length_c   1.000
_cell.angle_alpha   90.00
_cell.angle_beta   90.00
_cell.angle_gamma   90.00
#
_symmetry.space_group_name_H-M   'P 1'
#
loop_
_entity.id
_entity.type
_entity.pdbx_description
1 polymer ?
#
loop_
_entity_poly.entity_id
_entity_poly.type
_entity_poly.pdbx_seq_one_letter_code
_entity_poly.pdbx_strand_id
1 'polypeptide(L)'
;MSFIKLKRSIIPACDVPTLKILERLVKETCKVKGIGGYKIGFELVIPFGIKEVIKTIRKYTDLPIIYDHQKAGTDIPEMGEKFMKAIKGVDSVILFPMAGPVTEEKWIKAAFKERLHVIVGGDMTHKGYLERSGGFISNMAPKQIFKVAANLGVRDFVVPGNKPFMINEYRRFLESFGLKPTFYSPGLIAQGGSLTEGAKAAGENWHAIVGRAIYNSKNMKKSAEQLVDVLEKAE
;
A
#
# COMPACT_ATOMS: atom_id res chain seq x y z
N MET A 1 -9.33 11.37 9.51
CA MET A 1 -7.91 11.36 9.94
C MET A 1 -7.24 10.18 9.28
N SER A 2 -5.98 10.31 8.84
CA SER A 2 -5.19 9.17 8.34
C SER A 2 -5.00 8.14 9.46
N PHE A 3 -5.06 6.84 9.13
CA PHE A 3 -4.79 5.77 10.11
C PHE A 3 -3.29 5.64 10.43
N ILE A 4 -2.43 6.17 9.57
CA ILE A 4 -1.00 6.38 9.87
C ILE A 4 -0.83 7.81 10.40
N LYS A 5 -0.24 7.94 11.58
CA LYS A 5 -0.08 9.24 12.25
C LYS A 5 0.94 10.17 11.58
N LEU A 6 1.87 9.61 10.83
CA LEU A 6 2.91 10.36 10.13
C LEU A 6 2.38 10.88 8.78
N LYS A 7 2.77 12.08 8.38
CA LYS A 7 2.50 12.60 7.04
C LYS A 7 3.29 11.85 5.97
N ARG A 8 4.55 11.54 6.27
CA ARG A 8 5.44 10.73 5.44
C ARG A 8 6.04 9.60 6.26
N SER A 9 6.18 8.42 5.67
CA SER A 9 6.78 7.28 6.35
C SER A 9 7.31 6.23 5.38
N ILE A 10 8.16 5.35 5.90
CA ILE A 10 8.51 4.09 5.27
C ILE A 10 7.56 3.00 5.79
N ILE A 11 7.05 2.17 4.90
CA ILE A 11 6.25 0.98 5.22
C ILE A 11 7.01 -0.24 4.71
N PRO A 12 7.63 -1.05 5.58
CA PRO A 12 8.24 -2.30 5.19
C PRO A 12 7.20 -3.23 4.55
N ALA A 13 7.46 -3.66 3.30
CA ALA A 13 6.71 -4.74 2.67
C ALA A 13 7.29 -6.07 3.14
N CYS A 14 6.49 -6.82 3.89
CA CYS A 14 6.89 -8.09 4.50
C CYS A 14 6.67 -9.26 3.54
N ASP A 15 7.16 -9.14 2.30
CA ASP A 15 7.09 -10.20 1.30
C ASP A 15 8.29 -11.15 1.54
N VAL A 16 8.17 -12.00 2.57
CA VAL A 16 9.22 -12.89 3.09
C VAL A 16 8.68 -14.29 3.32
N PRO A 17 9.50 -15.35 3.13
CA PRO A 17 8.99 -16.72 3.05
C PRO A 17 8.70 -17.39 4.41
N THR A 18 9.05 -16.77 5.54
CA THR A 18 8.87 -17.42 6.87
C THR A 18 8.49 -16.43 7.95
N LEU A 19 7.75 -16.89 8.97
CA LEU A 19 7.45 -16.11 10.16
C LEU A 19 8.70 -15.69 10.94
N LYS A 20 9.78 -16.49 10.90
CA LYS A 20 11.06 -16.15 11.55
C LYS A 20 11.70 -14.90 10.93
N ILE A 21 11.66 -14.78 9.61
CA ILE A 21 12.18 -13.58 8.91
C ILE A 21 11.26 -12.39 9.16
N LEU A 22 9.94 -12.58 9.14
CA LEU A 22 8.97 -11.57 9.51
C LEU A 22 9.23 -11.05 10.93
N GLU A 23 9.38 -11.93 11.89
CA GLU A 23 9.65 -11.59 13.29
C GLU A 23 10.93 -10.76 13.43
N ARG A 24 12.00 -11.17 12.76
CA ARG A 24 13.26 -10.43 12.72
C ARG A 24 13.08 -9.05 12.12
N LEU A 25 12.39 -8.94 10.96
CA LEU A 25 12.12 -7.68 10.28
C LEU A 25 11.40 -6.70 11.20
N VAL A 26 10.30 -7.14 11.81
CA VAL A 26 9.51 -6.29 12.70
C VAL A 26 10.30 -5.89 13.94
N LYS A 27 10.97 -6.84 14.60
CA LYS A 27 11.79 -6.58 15.81
C LYS A 27 12.90 -5.56 15.55
N GLU A 28 13.58 -5.65 14.40
CA GLU A 28 14.67 -4.73 14.07
C GLU A 28 14.16 -3.34 13.64
N THR A 29 12.96 -3.22 13.08
CA THR A 29 12.50 -1.96 12.47
C THR A 29 11.41 -1.22 13.24
N CYS A 30 10.68 -1.86 14.14
CA CYS A 30 9.50 -1.25 14.77
C CYS A 30 9.81 -0.03 15.66
N LYS A 31 11.04 0.13 16.11
CA LYS A 31 11.48 1.29 16.92
C LYS A 31 12.16 2.38 16.08
N VAL A 32 12.33 2.18 14.78
CA VAL A 32 12.90 3.19 13.89
C VAL A 32 11.85 4.30 13.70
N LYS A 33 12.18 5.52 14.09
CA LYS A 33 11.32 6.68 13.86
C LYS A 33 11.11 6.85 12.35
N GLY A 34 9.88 7.08 11.90
CA GLY A 34 9.56 7.16 10.47
C GLY A 34 9.03 5.86 9.86
N ILE A 35 8.99 4.75 10.60
CA ILE A 35 8.20 3.58 10.18
C ILE A 35 6.73 3.83 10.52
N GLY A 36 5.86 3.78 9.48
CA GLY A 36 4.44 4.10 9.61
C GLY A 36 3.52 2.89 9.78
N GLY A 37 3.98 1.71 9.44
CA GLY A 37 3.20 0.46 9.48
C GLY A 37 3.92 -0.67 8.78
N TYR A 38 3.26 -1.80 8.62
CA TYR A 38 3.78 -2.99 7.94
C TYR A 38 2.78 -3.50 6.90
N LYS A 39 3.25 -3.72 5.67
CA LYS A 39 2.44 -4.35 4.62
C LYS A 39 2.71 -5.85 4.61
N ILE A 40 1.66 -6.65 4.75
CA ILE A 40 1.70 -8.12 4.62
C ILE A 40 0.93 -8.56 3.38
N GLY A 41 1.30 -9.68 2.81
CA GLY A 41 0.70 -10.21 1.59
C GLY A 41 0.55 -11.74 1.58
N PHE A 42 0.22 -12.29 0.41
CA PHE A 42 -0.11 -13.69 0.24
C PHE A 42 1.05 -14.63 0.62
N GLU A 43 2.30 -14.19 0.41
CA GLU A 43 3.49 -15.02 0.67
C GLU A 43 3.56 -15.50 2.14
N LEU A 44 3.07 -14.67 3.06
CA LEU A 44 2.94 -15.06 4.47
C LEU A 44 1.55 -15.61 4.81
N VAL A 45 0.49 -15.00 4.25
CA VAL A 45 -0.87 -15.28 4.71
C VAL A 45 -1.38 -16.64 4.21
N ILE A 46 -1.01 -17.06 3.00
CA ILE A 46 -1.44 -18.37 2.47
C ILE A 46 -0.83 -19.53 3.26
N PRO A 47 0.50 -19.60 3.47
CA PRO A 47 1.09 -20.75 4.17
C PRO A 47 0.89 -20.75 5.69
N PHE A 48 0.78 -19.57 6.33
CA PHE A 48 0.77 -19.49 7.80
C PHE A 48 -0.58 -19.04 8.39
N GLY A 49 -1.50 -18.56 7.57
CA GLY A 49 -2.75 -17.96 8.01
C GLY A 49 -2.59 -16.58 8.60
N ILE A 50 -3.55 -15.70 8.32
CA ILE A 50 -3.46 -14.28 8.68
C ILE A 50 -3.34 -14.04 10.19
N LYS A 51 -3.97 -14.88 11.03
CA LYS A 51 -3.94 -14.75 12.49
C LYS A 51 -2.53 -14.90 13.05
N GLU A 52 -1.77 -15.88 12.59
CA GLU A 52 -0.39 -16.11 13.06
C GLU A 52 0.57 -15.03 12.55
N VAL A 53 0.35 -14.52 11.33
CA VAL A 53 1.12 -13.39 10.80
C VAL A 53 0.88 -12.13 11.65
N ILE A 54 -0.38 -11.78 11.93
CA ILE A 54 -0.73 -10.65 12.80
C ILE A 54 -0.14 -10.83 14.20
N LYS A 55 -0.31 -11.99 14.81
CA LYS A 55 0.22 -12.32 16.15
C LYS A 55 1.74 -12.14 16.21
N THR A 56 2.45 -12.52 15.15
CA THR A 56 3.91 -12.36 15.06
C THR A 56 4.30 -10.88 15.07
N ILE A 57 3.60 -10.01 14.34
CA ILE A 57 3.86 -8.57 14.32
C ILE A 57 3.51 -7.93 15.67
N ARG A 58 2.34 -8.26 16.22
CA ARG A 58 1.81 -7.68 17.47
C ARG A 58 2.62 -8.03 18.72
N LYS A 59 3.56 -8.98 18.66
CA LYS A 59 4.54 -9.19 19.74
C LYS A 59 5.46 -7.97 19.95
N TYR A 60 5.64 -7.14 18.94
CA TYR A 60 6.68 -6.09 18.94
C TYR A 60 6.12 -4.67 18.76
N THR A 61 4.92 -4.52 18.17
CA THR A 61 4.40 -3.20 17.82
C THR A 61 2.89 -3.16 17.60
N ASP A 62 2.29 -2.00 17.89
CA ASP A 62 0.91 -1.65 17.56
C ASP A 62 0.81 -0.80 16.28
N LEU A 63 1.91 -0.63 15.55
CA LEU A 63 1.89 0.06 14.26
C LEU A 63 0.90 -0.60 13.29
N PRO A 64 0.24 0.18 12.40
CA PRO A 64 -0.74 -0.33 11.46
C PRO A 64 -0.26 -1.52 10.62
N ILE A 65 -1.13 -2.51 10.43
CA ILE A 65 -0.93 -3.65 9.53
C ILE A 65 -1.83 -3.46 8.33
N ILE A 66 -1.21 -3.37 7.14
CA ILE A 66 -1.87 -3.22 5.85
C ILE A 66 -1.86 -4.57 5.15
N TYR A 67 -3.02 -5.09 4.81
CA TYR A 67 -3.13 -6.30 4.01
C TYR A 67 -3.19 -5.96 2.51
N ASP A 68 -2.22 -6.48 1.77
CA ASP A 68 -2.15 -6.42 0.31
C ASP A 68 -2.14 -7.86 -0.24
N HIS A 69 -3.28 -8.31 -0.77
CA HIS A 69 -3.34 -9.61 -1.45
C HIS A 69 -2.72 -9.55 -2.85
N GLN A 70 -1.65 -8.77 -2.97
CA GLN A 70 -0.86 -8.48 -4.18
C GLN A 70 -1.74 -8.24 -5.42
N LYS A 71 -2.65 -7.24 -5.30
CA LYS A 71 -3.61 -6.78 -6.32
C LYS A 71 -4.75 -7.76 -6.62
N ALA A 72 -4.92 -8.81 -5.82
CA ALA A 72 -6.19 -9.50 -5.74
C ALA A 72 -7.24 -8.61 -5.03
N GLY A 73 -8.46 -9.04 -4.95
CA GLY A 73 -9.58 -8.23 -4.50
C GLY A 73 -10.37 -7.71 -5.68
N THR A 74 -10.49 -8.56 -6.69
CA THR A 74 -11.15 -8.28 -7.98
C THR A 74 -12.07 -9.42 -8.38
N ASP A 75 -12.69 -10.03 -7.39
CA ASP A 75 -13.70 -11.05 -7.61
C ASP A 75 -15.08 -10.40 -7.78
N ILE A 76 -16.15 -11.19 -7.89
CA ILE A 76 -17.52 -10.69 -7.97
C ILE A 76 -17.89 -9.83 -6.74
N PRO A 77 -18.86 -8.92 -6.86
CA PRO A 77 -19.22 -7.99 -5.79
C PRO A 77 -19.56 -8.66 -4.45
N GLU A 78 -20.21 -9.81 -4.48
CA GLU A 78 -20.71 -10.55 -3.32
C GLU A 78 -19.59 -11.15 -2.44
N MET A 79 -18.39 -11.30 -3.00
CA MET A 79 -17.24 -11.84 -2.26
C MET A 79 -16.62 -10.82 -1.29
N GLY A 80 -16.91 -9.54 -1.47
CA GLY A 80 -16.32 -8.47 -0.63
C GLY A 80 -16.54 -8.69 0.87
N GLU A 81 -17.76 -8.98 1.31
CA GLU A 81 -18.03 -9.21 2.74
C GLU A 81 -17.29 -10.44 3.30
N LYS A 82 -17.22 -11.52 2.51
CA LYS A 82 -16.51 -12.74 2.92
C LYS A 82 -15.01 -12.47 3.05
N PHE A 83 -14.45 -11.74 2.08
CA PHE A 83 -13.04 -11.38 2.08
C PHE A 83 -12.68 -10.52 3.30
N MET A 84 -13.44 -9.46 3.59
CA MET A 84 -13.17 -8.57 4.72
C MET A 84 -13.27 -9.31 6.07
N LYS A 85 -14.20 -10.23 6.21
CA LYS A 85 -14.29 -11.11 7.40
C LYS A 85 -13.08 -12.03 7.53
N ALA A 86 -12.58 -12.56 6.40
CA ALA A 86 -11.43 -13.45 6.40
C ALA A 86 -10.12 -12.77 6.83
N ILE A 87 -9.97 -11.47 6.54
CA ILE A 87 -8.79 -10.67 6.90
C ILE A 87 -8.93 -9.92 8.23
N LYS A 88 -9.90 -10.27 9.05
CA LYS A 88 -10.15 -9.62 10.34
C LYS A 88 -8.89 -9.59 11.22
N GLY A 89 -8.60 -8.39 11.77
CA GLY A 89 -7.46 -8.15 12.65
C GLY A 89 -6.35 -7.28 12.02
N VAL A 90 -6.41 -7.03 10.71
CA VAL A 90 -5.60 -5.97 10.09
C VAL A 90 -6.25 -4.61 10.26
N ASP A 91 -5.50 -3.52 10.08
CA ASP A 91 -6.00 -2.16 10.21
C ASP A 91 -6.48 -1.59 8.86
N SER A 92 -5.90 -2.06 7.77
CA SER A 92 -6.18 -1.56 6.42
C SER A 92 -6.06 -2.66 5.37
N VAL A 93 -6.76 -2.45 4.24
CA VAL A 93 -6.71 -3.32 3.05
C VAL A 93 -6.39 -2.52 1.81
N ILE A 94 -5.53 -3.06 0.95
CA ILE A 94 -5.30 -2.54 -0.40
C ILE A 94 -6.21 -3.28 -1.36
N LEU A 95 -6.98 -2.51 -2.15
CA LEU A 95 -7.87 -3.02 -3.19
C LEU A 95 -7.39 -2.55 -4.58
N PHE A 96 -7.39 -3.48 -5.54
CA PHE A 96 -7.21 -3.20 -6.96
C PHE A 96 -8.46 -3.70 -7.72
N PRO A 97 -9.54 -2.89 -7.82
CA PRO A 97 -10.87 -3.34 -8.23
C PRO A 97 -11.00 -3.46 -9.77
N MET A 98 -10.19 -4.33 -10.37
CA MET A 98 -10.14 -4.54 -11.83
C MET A 98 -11.37 -5.24 -12.39
N ALA A 99 -12.21 -5.86 -11.56
CA ALA A 99 -13.47 -6.49 -11.97
C ALA A 99 -14.60 -5.48 -12.27
N GLY A 100 -14.35 -4.19 -12.05
CA GLY A 100 -15.26 -3.12 -12.43
C GLY A 100 -15.87 -2.33 -11.27
N PRO A 101 -16.63 -1.26 -11.58
CA PRO A 101 -17.09 -0.29 -10.59
C PRO A 101 -18.07 -0.86 -9.57
N VAL A 102 -18.87 -1.85 -9.93
CA VAL A 102 -19.82 -2.48 -8.99
C VAL A 102 -19.08 -3.30 -7.93
N THR A 103 -18.05 -4.05 -8.34
CA THR A 103 -17.15 -4.74 -7.40
C THR A 103 -16.46 -3.74 -6.50
N GLU A 104 -15.90 -2.69 -7.06
CA GLU A 104 -15.21 -1.64 -6.31
C GLU A 104 -16.10 -1.06 -5.20
N GLU A 105 -17.30 -0.63 -5.55
CA GLU A 105 -18.26 -0.07 -4.61
C GLU A 105 -18.61 -1.05 -3.48
N LYS A 106 -18.95 -2.29 -3.83
CA LYS A 106 -19.34 -3.32 -2.85
C LYS A 106 -18.20 -3.67 -1.90
N TRP A 107 -16.98 -3.80 -2.40
CA TRP A 107 -15.81 -4.16 -1.61
C TRP A 107 -15.37 -3.02 -0.69
N ILE A 108 -15.38 -1.77 -1.15
CA ILE A 108 -15.11 -0.60 -0.30
C ILE A 108 -16.14 -0.51 0.83
N LYS A 109 -17.45 -0.64 0.51
CA LYS A 109 -18.50 -0.63 1.54
C LYS A 109 -18.36 -1.77 2.54
N ALA A 110 -17.99 -2.97 2.07
CA ALA A 110 -17.72 -4.11 2.95
C ALA A 110 -16.54 -3.86 3.90
N ALA A 111 -15.47 -3.25 3.40
CA ALA A 111 -14.32 -2.88 4.23
C ALA A 111 -14.70 -1.84 5.30
N PHE A 112 -15.43 -0.81 4.95
CA PHE A 112 -15.92 0.19 5.91
C PHE A 112 -16.85 -0.40 6.97
N LYS A 113 -17.72 -1.35 6.59
CA LYS A 113 -18.58 -2.09 7.53
C LYS A 113 -17.77 -2.85 8.58
N GLU A 114 -16.64 -3.42 8.20
CA GLU A 114 -15.71 -4.08 9.12
C GLU A 114 -14.70 -3.10 9.77
N ARG A 115 -14.89 -1.79 9.59
CA ARG A 115 -14.04 -0.71 10.14
C ARG A 115 -12.60 -0.73 9.67
N LEU A 116 -12.36 -1.28 8.49
CA LEU A 116 -11.04 -1.27 7.85
C LEU A 116 -10.81 0.06 7.13
N HIS A 117 -9.59 0.58 7.19
CA HIS A 117 -9.14 1.62 6.26
C HIS A 117 -8.94 1.01 4.88
N VAL A 118 -9.31 1.77 3.84
CA VAL A 118 -9.23 1.31 2.46
C VAL A 118 -8.21 2.13 1.69
N ILE A 119 -7.29 1.44 1.05
CA ILE A 119 -6.32 2.03 0.12
C ILE A 119 -6.64 1.46 -1.26
N VAL A 120 -6.87 2.32 -2.26
CA VAL A 120 -7.27 1.87 -3.60
C VAL A 120 -6.15 2.10 -4.60
N GLY A 121 -5.82 1.08 -5.38
CA GLY A 121 -4.86 1.13 -6.47
C GLY A 121 -5.51 0.91 -7.84
N GLY A 122 -4.92 1.51 -8.87
CA GLY A 122 -5.42 1.41 -10.24
C GLY A 122 -4.32 1.35 -11.31
N ASP A 123 -3.06 1.64 -10.94
CA ASP A 123 -1.90 1.55 -11.85
C ASP A 123 -0.78 0.69 -11.20
N MET A 124 0.02 0.08 -12.03
CA MET A 124 1.07 -0.88 -11.65
C MET A 124 2.46 -0.36 -11.97
N THR A 125 3.46 -0.88 -11.26
CA THR A 125 4.87 -0.51 -11.44
C THR A 125 5.51 -1.14 -12.67
N HIS A 126 5.05 -2.31 -13.12
CA HIS A 126 5.62 -3.03 -14.27
C HIS A 126 5.13 -2.46 -15.61
N LYS A 127 5.90 -2.74 -16.68
CA LYS A 127 5.51 -2.43 -18.06
C LYS A 127 4.41 -3.39 -18.54
N GLY A 128 3.66 -2.99 -19.58
CA GLY A 128 2.64 -3.84 -20.17
C GLY A 128 1.36 -3.99 -19.33
N TYR A 129 1.07 -3.07 -18.43
CA TYR A 129 -0.17 -3.05 -17.68
C TYR A 129 -1.27 -2.24 -18.39
N LEU A 130 -0.99 -0.98 -18.71
CA LEU A 130 -1.91 -0.10 -19.42
C LEU A 130 -1.75 -0.23 -20.96
N GLU A 131 -2.81 0.03 -21.72
CA GLU A 131 -2.82 -0.02 -23.19
C GLU A 131 -1.66 0.75 -23.81
N ARG A 132 -1.35 1.95 -23.33
CA ARG A 132 -0.21 2.77 -23.82
C ARG A 132 1.17 2.11 -23.65
N SER A 133 1.26 1.03 -22.88
CA SER A 133 2.48 0.24 -22.68
C SER A 133 2.32 -1.22 -23.14
N GLY A 134 1.31 -1.50 -23.99
CA GLY A 134 1.03 -2.83 -24.53
C GLY A 134 0.23 -3.76 -23.60
N GLY A 135 -0.43 -3.22 -22.57
CA GLY A 135 -1.26 -3.97 -21.63
C GLY A 135 -2.73 -4.06 -22.05
N PHE A 136 -3.51 -4.76 -21.24
CA PHE A 136 -4.94 -4.98 -21.49
C PHE A 136 -5.84 -3.95 -20.82
N ILE A 137 -5.31 -3.12 -19.91
CA ILE A 137 -6.09 -2.21 -19.07
C ILE A 137 -6.12 -0.82 -19.71
N SER A 138 -7.31 -0.28 -19.89
CA SER A 138 -7.50 1.05 -20.46
C SER A 138 -6.69 2.12 -19.73
N ASN A 139 -6.12 3.05 -20.48
CA ASN A 139 -5.36 4.17 -19.94
C ASN A 139 -6.20 5.05 -18.98
N MET A 140 -7.52 5.04 -19.12
CA MET A 140 -8.44 5.79 -18.27
C MET A 140 -8.83 5.04 -17.00
N ALA A 141 -8.62 3.72 -16.93
CA ALA A 141 -9.07 2.90 -15.82
C ALA A 141 -8.56 3.39 -14.45
N PRO A 142 -7.28 3.76 -14.25
CA PRO A 142 -6.81 4.25 -12.96
C PRO A 142 -7.58 5.48 -12.46
N LYS A 143 -7.83 6.46 -13.33
CA LYS A 143 -8.58 7.67 -12.98
C LYS A 143 -10.06 7.37 -12.68
N GLN A 144 -10.67 6.44 -13.40
CA GLN A 144 -12.06 6.00 -13.15
C GLN A 144 -12.16 5.29 -11.80
N ILE A 145 -11.26 4.36 -11.49
CA ILE A 145 -11.16 3.68 -10.19
C ILE A 145 -10.99 4.71 -9.07
N PHE A 146 -10.02 5.61 -9.17
CA PHE A 146 -9.79 6.62 -8.15
C PHE A 146 -10.99 7.55 -7.93
N LYS A 147 -11.74 7.87 -9.00
CA LYS A 147 -12.97 8.68 -8.91
C LYS A 147 -14.07 7.94 -8.14
N VAL A 148 -14.29 6.66 -8.42
CA VAL A 148 -15.29 5.85 -7.69
C VAL A 148 -14.91 5.76 -6.21
N ALA A 149 -13.67 5.41 -5.90
CA ALA A 149 -13.16 5.35 -4.53
C ALA A 149 -13.32 6.68 -3.79
N ALA A 150 -12.94 7.80 -4.44
CA ALA A 150 -13.06 9.13 -3.89
C ALA A 150 -14.50 9.53 -3.54
N ASN A 151 -15.46 9.20 -4.42
CA ASN A 151 -16.89 9.44 -4.20
C ASN A 151 -17.44 8.63 -3.02
N LEU A 152 -16.84 7.47 -2.73
CA LEU A 152 -17.20 6.63 -1.58
C LEU A 152 -16.51 7.05 -0.28
N GLY A 153 -15.67 8.08 -0.32
CA GLY A 153 -15.00 8.61 0.87
C GLY A 153 -13.57 8.11 1.09
N VAL A 154 -13.01 7.30 0.18
CA VAL A 154 -11.60 6.91 0.23
C VAL A 154 -10.69 8.12 0.02
N ARG A 155 -9.60 8.18 0.77
CA ARG A 155 -8.59 9.26 0.70
C ARG A 155 -7.19 8.73 0.44
N ASP A 156 -7.02 7.43 0.50
CA ASP A 156 -5.75 6.71 0.48
C ASP A 156 -5.64 5.90 -0.82
N PHE A 157 -4.54 6.10 -1.58
CA PHE A 157 -4.39 5.54 -2.92
C PHE A 157 -3.01 4.93 -3.13
N VAL A 158 -2.96 3.73 -3.74
CA VAL A 158 -1.69 3.15 -4.20
C VAL A 158 -1.35 3.70 -5.59
N VAL A 159 -0.14 4.23 -5.73
CA VAL A 159 0.39 4.76 -6.98
C VAL A 159 1.81 4.24 -7.24
N PRO A 160 2.21 4.00 -8.50
CA PRO A 160 3.50 3.40 -8.82
C PRO A 160 4.68 4.33 -8.54
N GLY A 161 5.51 4.00 -7.54
CA GLY A 161 6.64 4.83 -7.08
C GLY A 161 7.74 5.05 -8.11
N ASN A 162 7.84 4.19 -9.11
CA ASN A 162 8.78 4.34 -10.22
C ASN A 162 8.23 5.17 -11.39
N LYS A 163 7.07 5.81 -11.22
CA LYS A 163 6.42 6.66 -12.23
C LYS A 163 6.05 8.03 -11.62
N PRO A 164 7.02 8.88 -11.24
CA PRO A 164 6.74 10.14 -10.53
C PRO A 164 5.82 11.08 -11.32
N PHE A 165 5.94 11.11 -12.65
CA PHE A 165 5.02 11.86 -13.51
C PHE A 165 3.56 11.41 -13.30
N MET A 166 3.30 10.11 -13.23
CA MET A 166 1.95 9.58 -13.02
C MET A 166 1.43 9.87 -11.61
N ILE A 167 2.30 9.83 -10.59
CA ILE A 167 1.93 10.22 -9.22
C ILE A 167 1.39 11.65 -9.22
N ASN A 168 2.10 12.59 -9.85
CA ASN A 168 1.68 13.98 -9.96
C ASN A 168 0.36 14.14 -10.75
N GLU A 169 0.18 13.38 -11.84
CA GLU A 169 -1.06 13.35 -12.62
C GLU A 169 -2.26 12.88 -11.77
N TYR A 170 -2.09 11.79 -11.01
CA TYR A 170 -3.14 11.29 -10.13
C TYR A 170 -3.42 12.25 -8.97
N ARG A 171 -2.39 12.90 -8.43
CA ARG A 171 -2.55 13.92 -7.40
C ARG A 171 -3.40 15.08 -7.90
N ARG A 172 -3.04 15.70 -9.02
CA ARG A 172 -3.80 16.79 -9.62
C ARG A 172 -5.24 16.42 -9.93
N PHE A 173 -5.43 15.20 -10.45
CA PHE A 173 -6.76 14.68 -10.73
C PHE A 173 -7.61 14.58 -9.46
N LEU A 174 -7.10 14.03 -8.36
CA LEU A 174 -7.82 13.92 -7.10
C LEU A 174 -8.03 15.28 -6.43
N GLU A 175 -7.04 16.16 -6.48
CA GLU A 175 -7.13 17.54 -5.98
C GLU A 175 -8.21 18.35 -6.72
N SER A 176 -8.46 18.09 -8.00
CA SER A 176 -9.54 18.74 -8.77
C SER A 176 -10.95 18.44 -8.24
N PHE A 177 -11.12 17.40 -7.43
CA PHE A 177 -12.36 17.12 -6.69
C PHE A 177 -12.35 17.65 -5.25
N GLY A 178 -11.39 18.51 -4.90
CA GLY A 178 -11.25 19.05 -3.53
C GLY A 178 -10.66 18.06 -2.52
N LEU A 179 -10.06 16.96 -2.99
CA LEU A 179 -9.43 15.96 -2.13
C LEU A 179 -7.99 16.37 -1.76
N LYS A 180 -7.58 15.99 -0.55
CA LYS A 180 -6.18 15.90 -0.15
C LYS A 180 -5.79 14.43 -0.04
N PRO A 181 -5.30 13.82 -1.12
CA PRO A 181 -5.00 12.38 -1.13
C PRO A 181 -3.77 12.06 -0.28
N THR A 182 -3.77 10.85 0.30
CA THR A 182 -2.57 10.20 0.84
C THR A 182 -2.13 9.12 -0.14
N PHE A 183 -0.87 9.14 -0.55
CA PHE A 183 -0.36 8.16 -1.49
C PHE A 183 0.55 7.12 -0.83
N TYR A 184 0.43 5.89 -1.32
CA TYR A 184 1.22 4.73 -0.94
C TYR A 184 1.93 4.21 -2.18
N SER A 185 3.27 4.23 -2.18
CA SER A 185 4.02 3.94 -3.39
C SER A 185 4.94 2.72 -3.24
N PRO A 186 4.59 1.58 -3.84
CA PRO A 186 5.53 0.49 -4.09
C PRO A 186 6.40 0.76 -5.32
N GLY A 187 7.42 -0.08 -5.55
CA GLY A 187 8.27 -0.01 -6.73
C GLY A 187 9.45 0.93 -6.59
N LEU A 188 9.78 1.30 -5.38
CA LEU A 188 10.92 2.14 -5.04
C LEU A 188 12.21 1.30 -4.91
N ILE A 189 13.35 1.93 -5.23
CA ILE A 189 14.71 1.37 -5.14
C ILE A 189 14.88 0.12 -6.00
N ALA A 190 14.40 -1.03 -5.56
CA ALA A 190 14.59 -2.31 -6.25
C ALA A 190 13.90 -2.41 -7.63
N GLN A 191 12.97 -1.51 -7.94
CA GLN A 191 12.29 -1.41 -9.24
C GLN A 191 12.58 -0.08 -9.94
N GLY A 192 13.64 0.63 -9.52
CA GLY A 192 14.12 1.85 -10.15
C GLY A 192 13.45 3.14 -9.71
N GLY A 193 12.49 3.10 -8.78
CA GLY A 193 11.87 4.31 -8.23
C GLY A 193 12.78 5.02 -7.23
N SER A 194 12.78 6.36 -7.27
CA SER A 194 13.50 7.24 -6.35
C SER A 194 12.57 7.69 -5.21
N LEU A 195 13.05 7.60 -3.96
CA LEU A 195 12.32 8.13 -2.80
C LEU A 195 12.09 9.64 -2.90
N THR A 196 13.12 10.38 -3.31
CA THR A 196 13.07 11.84 -3.42
C THR A 196 12.09 12.31 -4.49
N GLU A 197 12.14 11.69 -5.69
CA GLU A 197 11.23 12.04 -6.78
C GLU A 197 9.78 11.64 -6.47
N GLY A 198 9.60 10.46 -5.85
CA GLY A 198 8.30 10.00 -5.39
C GLY A 198 7.67 10.93 -4.36
N ALA A 199 8.45 11.35 -3.36
CA ALA A 199 8.01 12.29 -2.32
C ALA A 199 7.60 13.64 -2.89
N LYS A 200 8.41 14.23 -3.81
CA LYS A 200 8.09 15.50 -4.49
C LYS A 200 6.81 15.39 -5.32
N ALA A 201 6.64 14.32 -6.07
CA ALA A 201 5.47 14.10 -6.91
C ALA A 201 4.19 13.88 -6.10
N ALA A 202 4.27 13.15 -5.00
CA ALA A 202 3.13 12.79 -4.16
C ALA A 202 2.61 13.94 -3.30
N GLY A 203 3.46 14.89 -2.94
CA GLY A 203 3.09 16.02 -2.09
C GLY A 203 3.23 15.72 -0.59
N GLU A 204 2.34 16.30 0.23
CA GLU A 204 2.49 16.32 1.69
C GLU A 204 2.31 14.95 2.35
N ASN A 205 1.29 14.19 1.94
CA ASN A 205 0.94 12.92 2.57
C ASN A 205 1.39 11.74 1.70
N TRP A 206 2.46 11.06 2.11
CA TRP A 206 3.04 10.00 1.32
C TRP A 206 3.74 8.93 2.14
N HIS A 207 3.51 7.67 1.78
CA HIS A 207 4.09 6.51 2.42
C HIS A 207 4.80 5.62 1.39
N ALA A 208 6.11 5.47 1.54
CA ALA A 208 6.94 4.64 0.69
C ALA A 208 6.88 3.18 1.11
N ILE A 209 6.36 2.30 0.26
CA ILE A 209 6.32 0.85 0.50
C ILE A 209 7.62 0.24 -0.01
N VAL A 210 8.50 -0.22 0.90
CA VAL A 210 9.83 -0.73 0.57
C VAL A 210 10.02 -2.14 1.13
N GLY A 211 10.34 -3.09 0.26
CA GLY A 211 10.55 -4.50 0.64
C GLY A 211 12.03 -4.90 0.64
N ARG A 212 12.51 -5.37 -0.52
CA ARG A 212 13.84 -6.00 -0.70
C ARG A 212 15.01 -5.21 -0.14
N ALA A 213 15.01 -3.89 -0.23
CA ALA A 213 16.06 -3.04 0.31
C ALA A 213 16.18 -3.15 1.84
N ILE A 214 15.09 -3.51 2.53
CA ILE A 214 15.09 -3.71 3.98
C ILE A 214 15.34 -5.19 4.32
N TYR A 215 14.48 -6.11 3.86
CA TYR A 215 14.53 -7.48 4.34
C TYR A 215 15.70 -8.32 3.81
N ASN A 216 16.33 -7.93 2.69
CA ASN A 216 17.57 -8.56 2.19
C ASN A 216 18.83 -7.94 2.81
N SER A 217 18.71 -6.88 3.61
CA SER A 217 19.86 -6.28 4.28
C SER A 217 20.38 -7.15 5.44
N LYS A 218 21.69 -7.20 5.60
CA LYS A 218 22.33 -7.83 6.78
C LYS A 218 21.91 -7.13 8.09
N ASN A 219 21.66 -5.82 8.05
CA ASN A 219 21.18 -4.99 9.16
C ASN A 219 19.92 -4.25 8.71
N MET A 220 18.76 -4.83 8.98
CA MET A 220 17.45 -4.30 8.56
C MET A 220 17.15 -2.96 9.24
N LYS A 221 17.56 -2.79 10.50
CA LYS A 221 17.41 -1.53 11.25
C LYS A 221 18.15 -0.40 10.54
N LYS A 222 19.44 -0.57 10.27
CA LYS A 222 20.28 0.46 9.62
C LYS A 222 19.74 0.81 8.23
N SER A 223 19.30 -0.21 7.47
CA SER A 223 18.69 0.03 6.17
C SER A 223 17.41 0.85 6.27
N ALA A 224 16.55 0.56 7.23
CA ALA A 224 15.32 1.33 7.46
C ALA A 224 15.63 2.78 7.89
N GLU A 225 16.60 2.99 8.80
CA GLU A 225 17.05 4.31 9.23
C GLU A 225 17.56 5.15 8.03
N GLN A 226 18.38 4.57 7.17
CA GLN A 226 18.88 5.25 5.97
C GLN A 226 17.76 5.66 5.01
N LEU A 227 16.73 4.83 4.85
CA LEU A 227 15.58 5.15 4.02
C LEU A 227 14.74 6.28 4.60
N VAL A 228 14.57 6.31 5.92
CA VAL A 228 13.90 7.40 6.64
C VAL A 228 14.68 8.71 6.48
N ASP A 229 16.00 8.68 6.66
CA ASP A 229 16.86 9.86 6.48
C ASP A 229 16.75 10.46 5.07
N VAL A 230 16.67 9.61 4.05
CA VAL A 230 16.46 10.06 2.66
C VAL A 230 15.08 10.70 2.50
N LEU A 231 14.06 10.12 3.12
CA LEU A 231 12.69 10.63 3.06
C LEU A 231 12.55 11.98 3.75
N GLU A 232 13.17 12.18 4.90
CA GLU A 232 13.17 13.44 5.67
C GLU A 232 13.90 14.57 4.92
N LYS A 233 14.98 14.24 4.20
CA LYS A 233 15.72 15.22 3.37
C LYS A 233 15.02 15.56 2.06
N ALA A 234 13.96 14.87 1.70
CA ALA A 234 13.18 15.12 0.48
C ALA A 234 12.05 16.16 0.65
N GLU A 235 12.05 16.88 1.79
CA GLU A 235 11.11 17.98 2.09
C GLU A 235 11.36 19.24 1.27
#